data_6f6927ad354eeb44fdc55ee0e82087a2
#
_entry.id   6f6927ad354eeb44fdc55ee0e82087a2
#
_cell.length_a   1.000
_cell.length_b   1.000
_cell.length_c   1.000
_cell.angle_alpha   90.00
_cell.angle_beta   90.00
_cell.angle_gamma   90.00
#
_symmetry.space_group_name_H-M   'P 1'
#
loop_
_entity.id
_entity.type
_entity.pdbx_description
1 polymer ?
#
loop_
_entity_poly.entity_id
_entity_poly.type
_entity_poly.pdbx_seq_one_letter_code
_entity_poly.pdbx_strand_id
1 'polypeptide(L)'
;GIHAGGLRYHGMAPLVSHCKELGLIEAQAYHQTACFEAGVTFARAEGIVPALESNHAVKAAIEEALRCKREGKADTILFNLSGHGHFDMMAYTDYFAGKLQDLNYDEADLAQALAGLPAVPA
;
A
#
# COMPACT_ATOMS: atom_id res chain seq x y z
N GLY A 1 5.25 -13.72 1.18
CA GLY A 1 5.60 -12.37 1.65
C GLY A 1 5.27 -11.31 0.61
N ILE A 2 5.34 -10.06 0.98
CA ILE A 2 5.16 -8.93 0.06
C ILE A 2 6.51 -8.42 -0.42
N HIS A 3 6.60 -7.91 -1.65
CA HIS A 3 7.82 -7.37 -2.24
C HIS A 3 8.16 -5.96 -1.72
N ALA A 4 7.17 -5.13 -1.38
CA ALA A 4 7.38 -3.79 -0.83
C ALA A 4 7.99 -3.86 0.59
N GLY A 5 9.30 -4.00 0.65
CA GLY A 5 10.06 -4.20 1.90
C GLY A 5 9.89 -3.07 2.90
N GLY A 6 9.79 -1.83 2.42
CA GLY A 6 9.57 -0.64 3.23
C GLY A 6 8.22 -0.59 3.95
N LEU A 7 7.24 -1.42 3.58
CA LEU A 7 5.94 -1.50 4.23
C LEU A 7 5.82 -2.66 5.25
N ARG A 8 6.91 -3.41 5.46
CA ARG A 8 6.93 -4.56 6.40
C ARG A 8 7.41 -4.16 7.80
N TYR A 9 6.82 -3.13 8.36
CA TYR A 9 7.11 -2.70 9.73
C TYR A 9 6.08 -3.28 10.71
N HIS A 10 6.54 -3.60 11.93
CA HIS A 10 5.68 -4.11 12.99
C HIS A 10 4.77 -3.05 13.62
N GLY A 11 5.03 -1.79 13.36
CA GLY A 11 4.22 -0.68 13.85
C GLY A 11 4.64 0.65 13.24
N MET A 12 3.77 1.64 13.37
CA MET A 12 4.01 3.00 12.93
C MET A 12 4.66 3.83 14.04
N ALA A 13 5.26 4.98 13.67
CA ALA A 13 5.71 5.96 14.64
C ALA A 13 4.55 6.38 15.56
N PRO A 14 4.79 6.55 16.88
CA PRO A 14 3.73 6.86 17.84
C PRO A 14 2.89 8.08 17.47
N LEU A 15 3.50 9.15 16.94
CA LEU A 15 2.78 10.35 16.50
C LEU A 15 1.86 10.08 15.32
N VAL A 16 2.27 9.25 14.35
CA VAL A 16 1.43 8.86 13.20
C VAL A 16 0.25 8.02 13.67
N SER A 17 0.50 7.05 14.56
CA SER A 17 -0.55 6.24 15.16
C SER A 17 -1.56 7.10 15.92
N HIS A 18 -1.08 8.10 16.66
CA HIS A 18 -1.94 9.05 17.38
C HIS A 18 -2.77 9.92 16.44
N CYS A 19 -2.21 10.39 15.33
CA CYS A 19 -2.97 11.13 14.31
C CYS A 19 -4.11 10.28 13.73
N LYS A 20 -3.86 8.98 13.50
CA LYS A 20 -4.90 8.05 13.05
C LYS A 20 -5.99 7.87 14.11
N GLU A 21 -5.61 7.70 15.39
CA GLU A 21 -6.53 7.56 16.53
C GLU A 21 -7.43 8.81 16.68
N LEU A 22 -6.86 9.99 16.49
CA LEU A 22 -7.59 11.27 16.51
C LEU A 22 -8.45 11.51 15.24
N GLY A 23 -8.42 10.63 14.26
CA GLY A 23 -9.17 10.81 13.01
C GLY A 23 -8.63 11.91 12.09
N LEU A 24 -7.38 12.37 12.31
CA LEU A 24 -6.73 13.38 11.47
C LEU A 24 -6.23 12.78 10.15
N ILE A 25 -5.98 11.49 10.11
CA ILE A 25 -5.60 10.73 8.92
C ILE A 25 -6.37 9.42 8.89
N GLU A 26 -6.53 8.88 7.69
CA GLU A 26 -7.10 7.56 7.44
C GLU A 26 -6.02 6.56 7.03
N ALA A 27 -6.25 5.28 7.26
CA ALA A 27 -5.38 4.20 6.83
C ALA A 27 -6.14 3.28 5.87
N GLN A 28 -5.48 2.91 4.77
CA GLN A 28 -6.01 1.99 3.78
C GLN A 28 -4.99 0.89 3.50
N ALA A 29 -5.47 -0.30 3.19
CA ALA A 29 -4.64 -1.44 2.84
C ALA A 29 -5.03 -1.95 1.44
N TYR A 30 -4.02 -2.31 0.64
CA TYR A 30 -4.20 -2.86 -0.70
C TYR A 30 -3.35 -4.11 -0.88
N HIS A 31 -3.89 -5.08 -1.61
CA HIS A 31 -3.13 -6.25 -2.00
C HIS A 31 -2.00 -5.89 -2.97
N GLN A 32 -0.90 -6.64 -2.90
CA GLN A 32 0.28 -6.33 -3.71
C GLN A 32 0.01 -6.43 -5.22
N THR A 33 -0.79 -7.39 -5.67
CA THR A 33 -1.10 -7.53 -7.11
C THR A 33 -1.81 -6.30 -7.66
N ALA A 34 -2.77 -5.74 -6.92
CA ALA A 34 -3.46 -4.50 -7.28
C ALA A 34 -2.52 -3.28 -7.27
N CYS A 35 -1.53 -3.26 -6.37
CA CYS A 35 -0.52 -2.21 -6.33
C CYS A 35 0.45 -2.31 -7.52
N PHE A 36 0.85 -3.53 -7.92
CA PHE A 36 1.66 -3.72 -9.14
C PHE A 36 0.91 -3.30 -10.40
N GLU A 37 -0.37 -3.65 -10.53
CA GLU A 37 -1.23 -3.20 -11.63
C GLU A 37 -1.27 -1.67 -11.72
N ALA A 38 -1.46 -0.99 -10.59
CA ALA A 38 -1.45 0.47 -10.51
C ALA A 38 -0.09 1.05 -10.92
N GLY A 39 1.02 0.49 -10.43
CA GLY A 39 2.37 0.90 -10.78
C GLY A 39 2.67 0.73 -12.28
N VAL A 40 2.26 -0.37 -12.88
CA VAL A 40 2.40 -0.61 -14.34
C VAL A 40 1.55 0.38 -15.13
N THR A 41 0.33 0.68 -14.68
CA THR A 41 -0.54 1.67 -15.30
C THR A 41 0.11 3.06 -15.26
N PHE A 42 0.64 3.45 -14.11
CA PHE A 42 1.37 4.70 -13.92
C PHE A 42 2.62 4.77 -14.81
N ALA A 43 3.41 3.71 -14.86
CA ALA A 43 4.62 3.66 -15.69
C ALA A 43 4.29 3.83 -17.18
N ARG A 44 3.20 3.26 -17.66
CA ARG A 44 2.74 3.42 -19.05
C ARG A 44 2.21 4.81 -19.35
N ALA A 45 1.58 5.47 -18.38
CA ALA A 45 1.01 6.81 -18.56
C ALA A 45 2.09 7.89 -18.42
N GLU A 46 2.98 7.77 -17.44
CA GLU A 46 3.90 8.84 -17.02
C GLU A 46 5.37 8.57 -17.41
N GLY A 47 5.70 7.36 -17.88
CA GLY A 47 7.07 6.99 -18.24
C GLY A 47 7.99 6.78 -17.03
N ILE A 48 7.45 6.66 -15.83
CA ILE A 48 8.18 6.48 -14.58
C ILE A 48 7.80 5.13 -13.96
N VAL A 49 8.77 4.26 -13.72
CA VAL A 49 8.56 3.02 -12.97
C VAL A 49 8.66 3.34 -11.49
N PRO A 50 7.56 3.24 -10.72
CA PRO A 50 7.57 3.58 -9.30
C PRO A 50 8.26 2.49 -8.47
N ALA A 51 8.81 2.85 -7.31
CA ALA A 51 9.20 1.89 -6.28
C ALA A 51 7.96 1.13 -5.78
N LEU A 52 8.16 -0.07 -5.24
CA LEU A 52 7.05 -0.95 -4.83
C LEU A 52 6.20 -0.33 -3.72
N GLU A 53 6.83 0.44 -2.83
CA GLU A 53 6.14 1.21 -1.80
C GLU A 53 5.27 2.31 -2.42
N SER A 54 5.80 3.02 -3.42
CA SER A 54 5.09 4.09 -4.13
C SER A 54 3.89 3.56 -4.93
N ASN A 55 3.90 2.29 -5.34
CA ASN A 55 2.76 1.65 -6.00
C ASN A 55 1.50 1.68 -5.13
N HIS A 56 1.65 1.60 -3.79
CA HIS A 56 0.52 1.71 -2.87
C HIS A 56 -0.07 3.13 -2.89
N ALA A 57 0.77 4.17 -2.95
CA ALA A 57 0.31 5.55 -3.08
C ALA A 57 -0.36 5.80 -4.43
N VAL A 58 0.18 5.25 -5.52
CA VAL A 58 -0.44 5.30 -6.85
C VAL A 58 -1.80 4.60 -6.85
N LYS A 59 -1.90 3.41 -6.22
CA LYS A 59 -3.18 2.69 -6.09
C LYS A 59 -4.21 3.51 -5.33
N ALA A 60 -3.82 4.11 -4.20
CA ALA A 60 -4.70 4.98 -3.44
C ALA A 60 -5.16 6.21 -4.25
N ALA A 61 -4.26 6.85 -5.01
CA ALA A 61 -4.59 7.98 -5.87
C ALA A 61 -5.59 7.58 -6.98
N ILE A 62 -5.44 6.40 -7.57
CA ILE A 62 -6.37 5.88 -8.57
C ILE A 62 -7.76 5.65 -7.95
N GLU A 63 -7.82 5.02 -6.78
CA GLU A 63 -9.10 4.77 -6.09
C GLU A 63 -9.81 6.07 -5.72
N GLU A 64 -9.04 7.05 -5.24
CA GLU A 64 -9.59 8.37 -4.92
C GLU A 64 -10.11 9.10 -6.18
N ALA A 65 -9.37 9.04 -7.31
CA ALA A 65 -9.83 9.59 -8.58
C ALA A 65 -11.12 8.92 -9.07
N LEU A 66 -11.22 7.60 -8.91
CA LEU A 66 -12.43 6.85 -9.24
C LEU A 66 -13.59 7.21 -8.32
N ARG A 67 -13.32 7.46 -7.03
CA ARG A 67 -14.32 7.95 -6.08
C ARG A 67 -14.83 9.32 -6.50
N CYS A 68 -13.93 10.27 -6.78
CA CYS A 68 -14.29 11.61 -7.26
C CYS A 68 -15.15 11.54 -8.53
N LYS A 69 -14.77 10.67 -9.48
CA LYS A 69 -15.55 10.45 -10.71
C LYS A 69 -16.96 9.96 -10.42
N ARG A 70 -17.14 8.99 -9.52
CA ARG A 70 -18.47 8.46 -9.12
C ARG A 70 -19.32 9.52 -8.45
N GLU A 71 -18.71 10.41 -7.68
CA GLU A 71 -19.38 11.47 -6.93
C GLU A 71 -19.56 12.77 -7.75
N GLY A 72 -19.05 12.81 -8.99
CA GLY A 72 -19.12 14.03 -9.82
C GLY A 72 -18.26 15.17 -9.29
N LYS A 73 -17.20 14.87 -8.52
CA LYS A 73 -16.25 15.85 -7.96
C LYS A 73 -15.03 16.02 -8.85
N ALA A 74 -14.46 17.21 -8.84
CA ALA A 74 -13.22 17.57 -9.55
C ALA A 74 -12.15 18.01 -8.55
N ASP A 75 -11.77 17.11 -7.64
CA ASP A 75 -10.78 17.36 -6.60
C ASP A 75 -9.35 17.22 -7.16
N THR A 76 -8.41 17.96 -6.60
CA THR A 76 -6.97 17.79 -6.85
C THR A 76 -6.43 16.74 -5.90
N ILE A 77 -5.84 15.66 -6.44
CA ILE A 77 -5.28 14.57 -5.67
C ILE A 77 -3.76 14.68 -5.69
N LEU A 78 -3.17 14.90 -4.52
CA LEU A 78 -1.73 14.88 -4.32
C LEU A 78 -1.32 13.53 -3.71
N PHE A 79 -0.36 12.84 -4.31
CA PHE A 79 0.26 11.65 -3.72
C PHE A 79 1.78 11.76 -3.71
N ASN A 80 2.43 11.00 -2.85
CA ASN A 80 3.88 11.01 -2.70
C ASN A 80 4.50 9.89 -3.55
N LEU A 81 5.26 10.27 -4.58
CA LEU A 81 6.09 9.34 -5.36
C LEU A 81 7.48 9.26 -4.71
N SER A 82 7.62 8.44 -3.69
CA SER A 82 8.76 8.39 -2.78
C SER A 82 9.99 7.67 -3.32
N GLY A 83 9.91 7.03 -4.49
CA GLY A 83 11.04 6.32 -5.08
C GLY A 83 10.74 5.75 -6.47
N HIS A 84 11.82 5.40 -7.17
CA HIS A 84 11.77 4.73 -8.47
C HIS A 84 11.99 3.23 -8.33
N GLY A 85 11.45 2.45 -9.28
CA GLY A 85 11.50 0.99 -9.28
C GLY A 85 12.69 0.37 -10.03
N HIS A 86 13.76 1.13 -10.31
CA HIS A 86 14.86 0.59 -11.10
C HIS A 86 15.59 -0.58 -10.42
N PHE A 87 15.58 -0.64 -9.10
CA PHE A 87 16.09 -1.76 -8.32
C PHE A 87 15.07 -2.89 -8.10
N ASP A 88 13.81 -2.66 -8.50
CA ASP A 88 12.69 -3.58 -8.24
C ASP A 88 12.27 -4.37 -9.49
N MET A 89 13.06 -4.31 -10.57
CA MET A 89 12.69 -4.90 -11.86
C MET A 89 12.47 -6.42 -11.78
N MET A 90 13.14 -7.11 -10.87
CA MET A 90 12.89 -8.53 -10.63
C MET A 90 11.47 -8.77 -10.11
N ALA A 91 10.99 -7.95 -9.18
CA ALA A 91 9.64 -8.04 -8.65
C ALA A 91 8.57 -7.76 -9.73
N TYR A 92 8.82 -6.78 -10.61
CA TYR A 92 7.96 -6.54 -11.77
C TYR A 92 7.97 -7.71 -12.74
N THR A 93 9.14 -8.36 -12.96
CA THR A 93 9.24 -9.57 -13.77
C THR A 93 8.41 -10.70 -13.18
N ASP A 94 8.48 -10.91 -11.88
CA ASP A 94 7.68 -11.93 -11.17
C ASP A 94 6.18 -11.61 -11.22
N TYR A 95 5.82 -10.33 -11.15
CA TYR A 95 4.43 -9.90 -11.38
C TYR A 95 3.93 -10.28 -12.77
N PHE A 96 4.67 -9.95 -13.83
CA PHE A 96 4.29 -10.31 -15.21
C PHE A 96 4.30 -11.81 -15.47
N ALA A 97 5.11 -12.55 -14.74
CA ALA A 97 5.13 -14.01 -14.78
C ALA A 97 4.00 -14.68 -13.97
N GLY A 98 3.13 -13.90 -13.33
CA GLY A 98 2.02 -14.42 -12.51
C GLY A 98 2.45 -15.15 -11.25
N LYS A 99 3.66 -14.87 -10.73
CA LYS A 99 4.21 -15.54 -9.55
C LYS A 99 3.80 -14.91 -8.23
N LEU A 100 3.23 -13.70 -8.27
CA LEU A 100 2.82 -13.02 -7.05
C LEU A 100 1.51 -13.58 -6.52
N GLN A 101 1.42 -13.68 -5.20
CA GLN A 101 0.22 -14.10 -4.50
C GLN A 101 -0.19 -13.03 -3.49
N ASP A 102 -1.48 -12.73 -3.44
CA ASP A 102 -2.04 -11.91 -2.38
C ASP A 102 -2.22 -12.77 -1.12
N LEU A 103 -1.76 -12.23 -0.01
CA LEU A 103 -1.90 -12.89 1.28
C LEU A 103 -3.06 -12.23 2.04
N ASN A 104 -4.02 -13.04 2.42
CA ASN A 104 -5.04 -12.65 3.39
C ASN A 104 -4.58 -13.15 4.78
N TYR A 105 -4.69 -12.29 5.78
CA TYR A 105 -4.51 -12.73 7.15
C TYR A 105 -5.74 -13.53 7.58
N ASP A 106 -5.51 -14.75 8.06
CA ASP A 106 -6.53 -15.49 8.80
C ASP A 106 -6.65 -14.91 10.21
N GLU A 107 -7.87 -14.69 10.69
CA GLU A 107 -8.12 -14.19 12.04
C GLU A 107 -7.51 -15.10 13.13
N ALA A 108 -7.46 -16.41 12.88
CA ALA A 108 -6.85 -17.37 13.78
C ALA A 108 -5.32 -17.18 13.87
N ASP A 109 -4.65 -16.96 12.74
CA ASP A 109 -3.21 -16.69 12.68
C ASP A 109 -2.89 -15.36 13.36
N LEU A 110 -3.74 -14.34 13.18
CA LEU A 110 -3.59 -13.05 13.84
C LEU A 110 -3.75 -13.18 15.36
N ALA A 111 -4.78 -13.89 15.82
CA ALA A 111 -5.00 -14.13 17.26
C ALA A 111 -3.83 -14.89 17.90
N GLN A 112 -3.27 -15.87 17.19
CA GLN A 112 -2.09 -16.62 17.66
C GLN A 112 -0.85 -15.72 17.73
N ALA A 113 -0.63 -14.86 16.73
CA ALA A 113 0.50 -13.94 16.71
C ALA A 113 0.40 -12.89 17.83
N LEU A 114 -0.80 -12.44 18.18
CA LEU A 114 -1.06 -11.46 19.23
C LEU A 114 -1.04 -12.07 20.65
N ALA A 115 -1.25 -13.38 20.80
CA ALA A 115 -1.34 -14.05 22.11
C ALA A 115 -0.05 -13.94 22.95
N GLY A 116 1.11 -13.69 22.31
CA GLY A 116 2.39 -13.50 22.99
C GLY A 116 2.72 -12.05 23.36
N LEU A 117 1.87 -11.08 23.02
CA LEU A 117 2.12 -9.68 23.34
C LEU A 117 1.71 -9.36 24.78
N PRO A 118 2.49 -8.51 25.50
CA PRO A 118 2.11 -8.05 26.81
C PRO A 118 0.80 -7.25 26.75
N ALA A 119 -0.08 -7.47 27.74
CA ALA A 119 -1.29 -6.68 27.89
C ALA A 119 -0.92 -5.20 28.11
N VAL A 120 -1.46 -4.31 27.30
CA VAL A 120 -1.31 -2.87 27.49
C VAL A 120 -2.37 -2.44 28.52
N PRO A 121 -1.97 -1.81 29.65
CA PRO A 121 -2.94 -1.27 30.59
C PRO A 121 -3.80 -0.22 29.89
N ALA A 122 -5.09 -0.25 30.12
CA ALA A 122 -6.04 0.73 29.63
C ALA A 122 -5.81 2.11 30.27
#